data_c4cdf4597f8aca71957ad9330d9a5840
#
_entry.id   c4cdf4597f8aca71957ad9330d9a5840
#
_cell.length_a   1.000
_cell.length_b   1.000
_cell.length_c   1.000
_cell.angle_alpha   90.00
_cell.angle_beta   90.00
_cell.angle_gamma   90.00
#
_symmetry.space_group_name_H-M   'P 1'
#
loop_
_entity.id
_entity.type
_entity.pdbx_description
1 polymer ?
#
loop_
_entity_poly.entity_id
_entity_poly.type
_entity_poly.pdbx_seq_one_letter_code
_entity_poly.pdbx_strand_id
1 'polypeptide(L)'
;MPATSVRALLRGPRNFALALLAGYLAVSGLMLAATHPRLALMHAAGIATATWGVFGRSATPRTIGDLLPLLVAPILYGEVPLLIGALGSSFHDVRVQRWELAMFGQHPSRVLATIMPNAAWSELLHTGYLAYYPAIFVPPLLLYVRGERRGFAQTVLALTLAYVACWVIFAVAPVEGPRYLWTPDAPDGPVRRLTVAILAAGSSRGAAFPSSHMAVTVAQTVMAFRWQPKLGAILALVSVLVGVGAVYGGFHYGVDMIAGALLGLVVAGAVLLVRWNDEG
;
A
#
# COMPACT_ATOMS: atom_id res chain seq x y z
N MET A 1 -27.72 -5.22 15.83
CA MET A 1 -26.55 -5.97 16.34
C MET A 1 -26.31 -5.55 17.79
N PRO A 2 -26.13 -6.45 18.73
CA PRO A 2 -25.96 -6.07 20.15
C PRO A 2 -24.60 -5.34 20.33
N ALA A 3 -24.56 -4.35 21.22
CA ALA A 3 -23.39 -3.51 21.53
C ALA A 3 -22.12 -4.31 21.90
N THR A 4 -22.27 -5.57 22.28
CA THR A 4 -21.18 -6.52 22.55
C THR A 4 -20.37 -6.91 21.31
N SER A 5 -20.97 -6.89 20.11
CA SER A 5 -20.27 -7.29 18.86
C SER A 5 -19.36 -6.18 18.32
N VAL A 6 -19.77 -4.92 18.41
CA VAL A 6 -18.93 -3.78 17.97
C VAL A 6 -17.72 -3.59 18.91
N ARG A 7 -17.93 -3.77 20.23
CA ARG A 7 -16.80 -3.74 21.18
C ARG A 7 -15.81 -4.86 20.97
N ALA A 8 -16.21 -6.03 20.47
CA ALA A 8 -15.31 -7.13 20.17
C ALA A 8 -14.43 -6.84 18.94
N LEU A 9 -14.98 -6.19 17.91
CA LEU A 9 -14.24 -5.78 16.70
C LEU A 9 -13.15 -4.75 17.00
N LEU A 10 -13.32 -3.94 18.03
CA LEU A 10 -12.37 -2.87 18.40
C LEU A 10 -11.39 -3.28 19.52
N ARG A 11 -11.42 -4.53 19.98
CA ARG A 11 -10.62 -4.96 21.15
C ARG A 11 -9.13 -5.13 20.88
N GLY A 12 -8.71 -5.33 19.61
CA GLY A 12 -7.30 -5.51 19.28
C GLY A 12 -6.97 -5.12 17.85
N PRO A 13 -5.69 -4.91 17.54
CA PRO A 13 -5.24 -4.44 16.23
C PRO A 13 -5.60 -5.40 15.11
N ARG A 14 -5.58 -6.70 15.38
CA ARG A 14 -5.97 -7.77 14.43
C ARG A 14 -7.43 -7.66 14.01
N ASN A 15 -8.32 -7.61 14.96
CA ASN A 15 -9.76 -7.56 14.68
C ASN A 15 -10.15 -6.24 14.02
N PHE A 16 -9.47 -5.16 14.37
CA PHE A 16 -9.66 -3.88 13.70
C PHE A 16 -9.20 -3.92 12.23
N ALA A 17 -8.06 -4.54 11.93
CA ALA A 17 -7.60 -4.71 10.54
C ALA A 17 -8.60 -5.52 9.70
N LEU A 18 -9.14 -6.62 10.26
CA LEU A 18 -10.15 -7.44 9.58
C LEU A 18 -11.47 -6.68 9.40
N ALA A 19 -11.91 -5.90 10.39
CA ALA A 19 -13.11 -5.08 10.29
C ALA A 19 -12.96 -3.96 9.23
N LEU A 20 -11.81 -3.31 9.19
CA LEU A 20 -11.48 -2.30 8.18
C LEU A 20 -11.49 -2.90 6.78
N LEU A 21 -10.83 -4.04 6.60
CA LEU A 21 -10.83 -4.77 5.32
C LEU A 21 -12.25 -5.17 4.90
N ALA A 22 -13.03 -5.75 5.82
CA ALA A 22 -14.42 -6.13 5.54
C ALA A 22 -15.29 -4.92 5.19
N GLY A 23 -15.11 -3.79 5.86
CA GLY A 23 -15.78 -2.53 5.54
C GLY A 23 -15.43 -2.01 4.13
N TYR A 24 -14.15 -2.02 3.78
CA TYR A 24 -13.71 -1.67 2.43
C TYR A 24 -14.32 -2.60 1.37
N LEU A 25 -14.23 -3.92 1.58
CA LEU A 25 -14.83 -4.92 0.68
C LEU A 25 -16.34 -4.75 0.55
N ALA A 26 -17.06 -4.39 1.61
CA ALA A 26 -18.50 -4.15 1.55
C ALA A 26 -18.83 -2.94 0.66
N VAL A 27 -18.12 -1.83 0.86
CA VAL A 27 -18.36 -0.60 0.08
C VAL A 27 -17.97 -0.80 -1.39
N SER A 28 -16.77 -1.30 -1.67
CA SER A 28 -16.29 -1.52 -3.04
C SER A 28 -17.11 -2.59 -3.76
N GLY A 29 -17.48 -3.68 -3.07
CA GLY A 29 -18.34 -4.73 -3.60
C GLY A 29 -19.73 -4.23 -3.97
N LEU A 30 -20.35 -3.38 -3.16
CA LEU A 30 -21.63 -2.73 -3.48
C LEU A 30 -21.53 -1.81 -4.69
N MET A 31 -20.45 -1.03 -4.79
CA MET A 31 -20.21 -0.13 -5.93
C MET A 31 -20.05 -0.91 -7.24
N LEU A 32 -19.40 -2.08 -7.20
CA LEU A 32 -19.11 -2.90 -8.37
C LEU A 32 -20.21 -3.94 -8.68
N ALA A 33 -21.21 -4.12 -7.81
CA ALA A 33 -22.19 -5.21 -7.92
C ALA A 33 -22.97 -5.21 -9.24
N ALA A 34 -23.36 -4.02 -9.74
CA ALA A 34 -24.13 -3.91 -10.97
C ALA A 34 -23.29 -4.18 -12.24
N THR A 35 -22.03 -3.80 -12.24
CA THR A 35 -21.14 -3.89 -13.41
C THR A 35 -20.24 -5.12 -13.39
N HIS A 36 -19.85 -5.58 -12.20
CA HIS A 36 -18.90 -6.67 -11.96
C HIS A 36 -19.41 -7.67 -10.90
N PRO A 37 -20.53 -8.38 -11.15
CA PRO A 37 -21.17 -9.23 -10.12
C PRO A 37 -20.29 -10.36 -9.61
N ARG A 38 -19.39 -10.90 -10.44
CA ARG A 38 -18.41 -11.93 -10.00
C ARG A 38 -17.45 -11.37 -8.96
N LEU A 39 -16.99 -10.12 -9.15
CA LEU A 39 -16.10 -9.46 -8.21
C LEU A 39 -16.82 -9.15 -6.90
N ALA A 40 -18.08 -8.70 -6.96
CA ALA A 40 -18.92 -8.51 -5.77
C ALA A 40 -19.11 -9.82 -4.96
N LEU A 41 -19.23 -10.97 -5.63
CA LEU A 41 -19.25 -12.26 -4.95
C LEU A 41 -17.91 -12.60 -4.29
N MET A 42 -16.78 -12.28 -4.93
CA MET A 42 -15.45 -12.44 -4.30
C MET A 42 -15.31 -11.55 -3.06
N HIS A 43 -15.84 -10.32 -3.09
CA HIS A 43 -15.88 -9.43 -1.93
C HIS A 43 -16.73 -10.03 -0.81
N ALA A 44 -17.90 -10.57 -1.12
CA ALA A 44 -18.75 -11.24 -0.13
C ALA A 44 -18.04 -12.45 0.51
N ALA A 45 -17.30 -13.24 -0.27
CA ALA A 45 -16.47 -14.33 0.24
C ALA A 45 -15.33 -13.79 1.14
N GLY A 46 -14.67 -12.69 0.75
CA GLY A 46 -13.67 -12.03 1.57
C GLY A 46 -14.21 -11.53 2.92
N ILE A 47 -15.40 -10.92 2.92
CA ILE A 47 -16.10 -10.49 4.14
C ILE A 47 -16.43 -11.69 5.02
N ALA A 48 -16.95 -12.77 4.45
CA ALA A 48 -17.25 -14.00 5.18
C ALA A 48 -15.97 -14.59 5.82
N THR A 49 -14.86 -14.61 5.07
CA THR A 49 -13.55 -15.08 5.57
C THR A 49 -13.01 -14.19 6.69
N ALA A 50 -13.09 -12.86 6.55
CA ALA A 50 -12.69 -11.93 7.59
C ALA A 50 -13.54 -12.12 8.86
N THR A 51 -14.85 -12.25 8.72
CA THR A 51 -15.79 -12.52 9.81
C THR A 51 -15.47 -13.85 10.50
N TRP A 52 -15.24 -14.91 9.72
CA TRP A 52 -14.82 -16.20 10.26
C TRP A 52 -13.47 -16.11 10.99
N GLY A 53 -12.52 -15.30 10.49
CA GLY A 53 -11.24 -15.00 11.16
C GLY A 53 -11.42 -14.33 12.52
N VAL A 54 -12.39 -13.42 12.66
CA VAL A 54 -12.70 -12.71 13.92
C VAL A 54 -13.38 -13.60 14.95
N PHE A 55 -14.40 -14.34 14.53
CA PHE A 55 -15.28 -15.09 15.44
C PHE A 55 -14.97 -16.58 15.56
N GLY A 56 -14.12 -17.12 14.69
CA GLY A 56 -13.71 -18.52 14.72
C GLY A 56 -12.84 -18.85 15.93
N ARG A 57 -13.15 -19.96 16.61
CA ARG A 57 -12.48 -20.36 17.86
C ARG A 57 -11.31 -21.33 17.65
N SER A 58 -11.17 -21.95 16.49
CA SER A 58 -10.09 -22.89 16.17
C SER A 58 -8.85 -22.16 15.61
N ALA A 59 -7.74 -22.88 15.51
CA ALA A 59 -6.48 -22.32 14.98
C ALA A 59 -6.57 -21.91 13.50
N THR A 60 -7.28 -22.70 12.68
CA THR A 60 -7.39 -22.45 11.23
C THR A 60 -7.99 -21.09 10.87
N PRO A 61 -9.20 -20.69 11.37
CA PRO A 61 -9.72 -19.34 11.10
C PRO A 61 -8.83 -18.23 11.65
N ARG A 62 -8.14 -18.46 12.77
CA ARG A 62 -7.19 -17.47 13.31
C ARG A 62 -6.04 -17.24 12.33
N THR A 63 -5.38 -18.29 11.87
CA THR A 63 -4.26 -18.22 10.91
C THR A 63 -4.69 -17.56 9.58
N ILE A 64 -5.85 -17.97 9.04
CA ILE A 64 -6.38 -17.37 7.80
C ILE A 64 -6.68 -15.87 8.02
N GLY A 65 -7.34 -15.52 9.12
CA GLY A 65 -7.62 -14.11 9.46
C GLY A 65 -6.36 -13.28 9.65
N ASP A 66 -5.31 -13.85 10.25
CA ASP A 66 -4.03 -13.16 10.44
C ASP A 66 -3.38 -12.78 9.10
N LEU A 67 -3.38 -13.69 8.14
CA LEU A 67 -2.70 -13.51 6.86
C LEU A 67 -3.58 -12.82 5.79
N LEU A 68 -4.90 -12.86 5.95
CA LEU A 68 -5.84 -12.36 4.94
C LEU A 68 -5.55 -10.92 4.47
N PRO A 69 -5.32 -9.92 5.34
CA PRO A 69 -5.06 -8.55 4.90
C PRO A 69 -3.81 -8.43 4.03
N LEU A 70 -2.75 -9.20 4.33
CA LEU A 70 -1.51 -9.20 3.54
C LEU A 70 -1.70 -9.83 2.16
N LEU A 71 -2.48 -10.90 2.07
CA LEU A 71 -2.69 -11.66 0.83
C LEU A 71 -3.65 -10.95 -0.13
N VAL A 72 -4.65 -10.25 0.43
CA VAL A 72 -5.71 -9.61 -0.38
C VAL A 72 -5.29 -8.22 -0.89
N ALA A 73 -4.36 -7.53 -0.22
CA ALA A 73 -3.95 -6.19 -0.62
C ALA A 73 -3.49 -6.04 -2.09
N PRO A 74 -2.64 -6.93 -2.66
CA PRO A 74 -2.26 -6.83 -4.07
C PRO A 74 -3.44 -7.02 -5.03
N ILE A 75 -4.43 -7.85 -4.65
CA ILE A 75 -5.61 -8.12 -5.47
C ILE A 75 -6.51 -6.89 -5.51
N LEU A 76 -6.77 -6.27 -4.36
CA LEU A 76 -7.62 -5.08 -4.26
C LEU A 76 -7.00 -3.86 -4.95
N TYR A 77 -5.69 -3.78 -5.05
CA TYR A 77 -5.03 -2.75 -5.83
C TYR A 77 -5.43 -2.80 -7.31
N GLY A 78 -5.61 -4.01 -7.87
CA GLY A 78 -6.06 -4.20 -9.25
C GLY A 78 -7.48 -3.70 -9.55
N GLU A 79 -8.31 -3.45 -8.52
CA GLU A 79 -9.69 -2.98 -8.67
C GLU A 79 -9.83 -1.45 -8.78
N VAL A 80 -8.78 -0.70 -8.45
CA VAL A 80 -8.81 0.77 -8.43
C VAL A 80 -9.37 1.39 -9.71
N PRO A 81 -8.97 0.96 -10.93
CA PRO A 81 -9.53 1.51 -12.15
C PRO A 81 -11.04 1.27 -12.30
N LEU A 82 -11.56 0.16 -11.78
CA LEU A 82 -13.00 -0.16 -11.81
C LEU A 82 -13.77 0.76 -10.87
N LEU A 83 -13.22 1.06 -9.70
CA LEU A 83 -13.82 1.99 -8.74
C LEU A 83 -13.81 3.43 -9.27
N ILE A 84 -12.74 3.86 -9.91
CA ILE A 84 -12.65 5.15 -10.60
C ILE A 84 -13.76 5.26 -11.65
N GLY A 85 -13.94 4.21 -12.47
CA GLY A 85 -15.01 4.15 -13.47
C GLY A 85 -16.41 4.17 -12.86
N ALA A 86 -16.63 3.41 -11.78
CA ALA A 86 -17.92 3.37 -11.08
C ALA A 86 -18.32 4.70 -10.43
N LEU A 87 -17.33 5.47 -9.95
CA LEU A 87 -17.53 6.81 -9.38
C LEU A 87 -17.61 7.91 -10.45
N GLY A 88 -17.16 7.65 -11.69
CA GLY A 88 -17.04 8.68 -12.71
C GLY A 88 -15.97 9.74 -12.36
N SER A 89 -14.96 9.38 -11.59
CA SER A 89 -13.95 10.31 -11.12
C SER A 89 -13.02 10.77 -12.24
N SER A 90 -12.71 12.06 -12.29
CA SER A 90 -11.77 12.64 -13.25
C SER A 90 -10.34 12.66 -12.71
N PHE A 91 -9.35 12.59 -13.60
CA PHE A 91 -7.93 12.62 -13.22
C PHE A 91 -7.46 14.01 -12.78
N HIS A 92 -6.60 14.05 -11.77
CA HIS A 92 -6.12 15.27 -11.12
C HIS A 92 -4.64 15.57 -11.39
N ASP A 93 -4.03 15.00 -12.43
CA ASP A 93 -2.60 15.16 -12.76
C ASP A 93 -2.16 16.61 -12.87
N VAL A 94 -2.94 17.48 -13.50
CA VAL A 94 -2.61 18.90 -13.63
C VAL A 94 -2.45 19.59 -12.26
N ARG A 95 -3.27 19.19 -11.26
CA ARG A 95 -3.16 19.73 -9.91
C ARG A 95 -1.88 19.25 -9.23
N VAL A 96 -1.58 17.97 -9.35
CA VAL A 96 -0.37 17.36 -8.75
C VAL A 96 0.89 17.90 -9.39
N GLN A 97 0.91 18.10 -10.71
CA GLN A 97 2.01 18.74 -11.42
C GLN A 97 2.26 20.19 -10.96
N ARG A 98 1.20 20.95 -10.68
CA ARG A 98 1.35 22.32 -10.11
C ARG A 98 1.99 22.28 -8.73
N TRP A 99 1.60 21.32 -7.87
CA TRP A 99 2.25 21.15 -6.56
C TRP A 99 3.72 20.74 -6.70
N GLU A 100 4.02 19.85 -7.65
CA GLU A 100 5.38 19.43 -7.94
C GLU A 100 6.25 20.60 -8.40
N LEU A 101 5.77 21.40 -9.35
CA LEU A 101 6.48 22.60 -9.81
C LEU A 101 6.66 23.64 -8.69
N ALA A 102 5.65 23.84 -7.85
CA ALA A 102 5.74 24.77 -6.72
C ALA A 102 6.78 24.31 -5.67
N MET A 103 6.93 22.98 -5.49
CA MET A 103 7.83 22.40 -4.48
C MET A 103 9.27 22.25 -5.00
N PHE A 104 9.46 21.81 -6.24
CA PHE A 104 10.76 21.44 -6.79
C PHE A 104 11.25 22.39 -7.88
N GLY A 105 10.43 23.34 -8.36
CA GLY A 105 10.74 24.20 -9.49
C GLY A 105 10.78 23.50 -10.86
N GLN A 106 10.69 22.16 -10.87
CA GLN A 106 10.75 21.30 -12.05
C GLN A 106 10.09 19.96 -11.76
N HIS A 107 10.00 19.07 -12.76
CA HIS A 107 9.53 17.70 -12.58
C HIS A 107 10.71 16.76 -12.31
N PRO A 108 10.95 16.30 -11.06
CA PRO A 108 12.06 15.41 -10.75
C PRO A 108 12.08 14.13 -11.60
N SER A 109 10.91 13.58 -11.94
CA SER A 109 10.80 12.39 -12.79
C SER A 109 11.29 12.57 -14.23
N ARG A 110 11.41 13.82 -14.71
CA ARG A 110 12.04 14.13 -16.00
C ARG A 110 13.54 14.36 -15.89
N VAL A 111 14.00 14.88 -14.76
CA VAL A 111 15.37 15.39 -14.59
C VAL A 111 16.30 14.34 -14.01
N LEU A 112 15.81 13.46 -13.13
CA LEU A 112 16.68 12.48 -12.44
C LEU A 112 17.43 11.56 -13.42
N ALA A 113 16.79 11.11 -14.47
CA ALA A 113 17.45 10.27 -15.47
C ALA A 113 18.55 11.00 -16.23
N THR A 114 18.43 12.32 -16.45
CA THR A 114 19.46 13.12 -17.09
C THR A 114 20.64 13.43 -16.16
N ILE A 115 20.39 13.52 -14.84
CA ILE A 115 21.45 13.73 -13.84
C ILE A 115 22.20 12.43 -13.55
N MET A 116 21.51 11.28 -13.62
CA MET A 116 22.04 9.94 -13.36
C MET A 116 21.94 9.06 -14.63
N PRO A 117 22.72 9.37 -15.71
CA PRO A 117 22.47 8.85 -17.05
C PRO A 117 23.14 7.51 -17.33
N ASN A 118 23.65 6.81 -16.32
CA ASN A 118 24.32 5.54 -16.54
C ASN A 118 23.51 4.31 -16.13
N ALA A 119 23.78 3.17 -16.74
CA ALA A 119 23.06 1.92 -16.49
C ALA A 119 23.15 1.45 -15.04
N ALA A 120 24.26 1.73 -14.33
CA ALA A 120 24.41 1.32 -12.93
C ALA A 120 23.40 2.02 -12.03
N TRP A 121 23.15 3.32 -12.23
CA TRP A 121 22.10 4.04 -11.51
C TRP A 121 20.71 3.52 -11.86
N SER A 122 20.46 3.26 -13.16
CA SER A 122 19.17 2.70 -13.60
C SER A 122 18.89 1.37 -12.90
N GLU A 123 19.85 0.44 -12.95
CA GLU A 123 19.68 -0.89 -12.34
C GLU A 123 19.56 -0.82 -10.81
N LEU A 124 20.37 0.01 -10.14
CA LEU A 124 20.31 0.21 -8.70
C LEU A 124 18.94 0.76 -8.24
N LEU A 125 18.45 1.81 -8.91
CA LEU A 125 17.22 2.48 -8.53
C LEU A 125 15.97 1.64 -8.86
N HIS A 126 15.97 0.90 -9.97
CA HIS A 126 14.90 -0.05 -10.25
C HIS A 126 14.93 -1.26 -9.29
N THR A 127 16.13 -1.74 -8.89
CA THR A 127 16.26 -2.74 -7.81
C THR A 127 15.70 -2.20 -6.49
N GLY A 128 16.06 -0.95 -6.15
CA GLY A 128 15.52 -0.26 -4.98
C GLY A 128 13.99 -0.17 -5.00
N TYR A 129 13.41 0.16 -6.14
CA TYR A 129 11.97 0.16 -6.31
C TYR A 129 11.35 -1.23 -6.11
N LEU A 130 11.94 -2.28 -6.70
CA LEU A 130 11.46 -3.66 -6.53
C LEU A 130 11.63 -4.19 -5.10
N ALA A 131 12.55 -3.63 -4.31
CA ALA A 131 12.72 -3.98 -2.90
C ALA A 131 11.46 -3.68 -2.05
N TYR A 132 10.50 -2.92 -2.59
CA TYR A 132 9.18 -2.75 -2.00
C TYR A 132 8.48 -4.09 -1.71
N TYR A 133 8.51 -5.05 -2.63
CA TYR A 133 7.78 -6.31 -2.48
C TYR A 133 8.27 -7.13 -1.26
N PRO A 134 9.57 -7.45 -1.11
CA PRO A 134 10.03 -8.11 0.10
C PRO A 134 9.86 -7.24 1.35
N ALA A 135 9.94 -5.92 1.25
CA ALA A 135 9.76 -5.02 2.39
C ALA A 135 8.37 -5.10 3.02
N ILE A 136 7.32 -5.38 2.25
CA ILE A 136 5.95 -5.50 2.77
C ILE A 136 5.72 -6.83 3.47
N PHE A 137 6.25 -7.92 2.93
CA PHE A 137 5.91 -9.27 3.39
C PHE A 137 6.87 -9.82 4.43
N VAL A 138 8.18 -9.63 4.24
CA VAL A 138 9.20 -10.26 5.09
C VAL A 138 9.09 -9.84 6.56
N PRO A 139 9.00 -8.55 6.93
CA PRO A 139 8.99 -8.18 8.34
C PRO A 139 7.78 -8.69 9.13
N PRO A 140 6.53 -8.56 8.64
CA PRO A 140 5.39 -9.12 9.36
C PRO A 140 5.44 -10.65 9.43
N LEU A 141 5.86 -11.35 8.37
CA LEU A 141 6.00 -12.81 8.41
C LEU A 141 7.06 -13.27 9.42
N LEU A 142 8.16 -12.54 9.55
CA LEU A 142 9.17 -12.81 10.58
C LEU A 142 8.61 -12.64 12.00
N LEU A 143 7.77 -11.62 12.25
CA LEU A 143 7.08 -11.47 13.53
C LEU A 143 6.12 -12.63 13.77
N TYR A 144 5.38 -13.02 12.74
CA TYR A 144 4.43 -14.14 12.82
C TYR A 144 5.12 -15.46 13.20
N VAL A 145 6.19 -15.81 12.48
CA VAL A 145 6.94 -17.06 12.72
C VAL A 145 7.63 -17.07 14.09
N ARG A 146 8.07 -15.90 14.57
CA ARG A 146 8.68 -15.75 15.90
C ARG A 146 7.67 -15.76 17.05
N GLY A 147 6.36 -15.82 16.76
CA GLY A 147 5.31 -15.78 17.76
C GLY A 147 5.03 -14.39 18.34
N GLU A 148 5.60 -13.34 17.77
CA GLU A 148 5.41 -11.92 18.18
C GLU A 148 4.06 -11.40 17.71
N ARG A 149 2.98 -12.00 18.26
CA ARG A 149 1.60 -11.80 17.79
C ARG A 149 1.15 -10.34 17.82
N ARG A 150 1.52 -9.61 18.89
CA ARG A 150 1.17 -8.20 19.02
C ARG A 150 1.87 -7.35 17.96
N GLY A 151 3.18 -7.56 17.77
CA GLY A 151 3.96 -6.87 16.74
C GLY A 151 3.44 -7.14 15.34
N PHE A 152 3.12 -8.40 15.05
CA PHE A 152 2.50 -8.81 13.80
C PHE A 152 1.16 -8.09 13.56
N ALA A 153 0.23 -8.16 14.52
CA ALA A 153 -1.10 -7.60 14.39
C ALA A 153 -1.10 -6.07 14.21
N GLN A 154 -0.26 -5.36 14.97
CA GLN A 154 -0.09 -3.91 14.82
C GLN A 154 0.54 -3.55 13.47
N THR A 155 1.53 -4.32 13.01
CA THR A 155 2.16 -4.12 11.70
C THR A 155 1.13 -4.31 10.58
N VAL A 156 0.40 -5.42 10.58
CA VAL A 156 -0.64 -5.70 9.58
C VAL A 156 -1.72 -4.62 9.59
N LEU A 157 -2.14 -4.14 10.77
CA LEU A 157 -3.10 -3.04 10.88
C LEU A 157 -2.56 -1.75 10.24
N ALA A 158 -1.31 -1.38 10.52
CA ALA A 158 -0.70 -0.18 9.93
C ALA A 158 -0.65 -0.27 8.39
N LEU A 159 -0.25 -1.43 7.85
CA LEU A 159 -0.24 -1.66 6.40
C LEU A 159 -1.66 -1.60 5.81
N THR A 160 -2.63 -2.24 6.45
CA THR A 160 -4.03 -2.24 6.00
C THR A 160 -4.61 -0.82 5.97
N LEU A 161 -4.37 -0.02 7.02
CA LEU A 161 -4.78 1.38 7.08
C LEU A 161 -4.15 2.20 5.95
N ALA A 162 -2.85 2.05 5.72
CA ALA A 162 -2.13 2.76 4.67
C ALA A 162 -2.69 2.41 3.27
N TYR A 163 -2.93 1.12 3.00
CA TYR A 163 -3.53 0.67 1.74
C TYR A 163 -4.94 1.21 1.55
N VAL A 164 -5.83 1.01 2.53
CA VAL A 164 -7.23 1.44 2.41
C VAL A 164 -7.32 2.95 2.24
N ALA A 165 -6.53 3.73 2.98
CA ALA A 165 -6.47 5.18 2.79
C ALA A 165 -6.05 5.56 1.37
N CYS A 166 -5.00 4.92 0.82
CA CYS A 166 -4.58 5.16 -0.56
C CYS A 166 -5.68 4.78 -1.56
N TRP A 167 -6.29 3.60 -1.44
CA TRP A 167 -7.32 3.14 -2.38
C TRP A 167 -8.55 4.04 -2.40
N VAL A 168 -8.98 4.54 -1.24
CA VAL A 168 -10.07 5.52 -1.16
C VAL A 168 -9.70 6.80 -1.89
N ILE A 169 -8.48 7.32 -1.67
CA ILE A 169 -8.01 8.53 -2.36
C ILE A 169 -7.90 8.29 -3.87
N PHE A 170 -7.35 7.15 -4.30
CA PHE A 170 -7.26 6.79 -5.72
C PHE A 170 -8.62 6.73 -6.39
N ALA A 171 -9.64 6.19 -5.71
CA ALA A 171 -10.97 6.07 -6.27
C ALA A 171 -11.66 7.43 -6.44
N VAL A 172 -11.51 8.35 -5.46
CA VAL A 172 -12.22 9.65 -5.47
C VAL A 172 -11.43 10.78 -6.14
N ALA A 173 -10.11 10.71 -6.12
CA ALA A 173 -9.21 11.73 -6.69
C ALA A 173 -8.03 11.08 -7.45
N PRO A 174 -8.31 10.33 -8.53
CA PRO A 174 -7.29 9.58 -9.25
C PRO A 174 -6.23 10.49 -9.88
N VAL A 175 -4.99 9.99 -9.90
CA VAL A 175 -3.84 10.60 -10.57
C VAL A 175 -3.13 9.51 -11.37
N GLU A 176 -2.95 9.72 -12.68
CA GLU A 176 -2.33 8.71 -13.55
C GLU A 176 -0.85 8.53 -13.26
N GLY A 177 -0.15 9.63 -13.02
CA GLY A 177 1.28 9.65 -12.81
C GLY A 177 2.10 9.88 -14.09
N PRO A 178 3.41 10.19 -13.92
CA PRO A 178 4.29 10.59 -15.02
C PRO A 178 4.36 9.57 -16.16
N ARG A 179 4.34 8.28 -15.85
CA ARG A 179 4.51 7.18 -16.83
C ARG A 179 3.48 7.17 -17.96
N TYR A 180 2.32 7.79 -17.78
CA TYR A 180 1.28 7.91 -18.80
C TYR A 180 1.37 9.22 -19.58
N LEU A 181 2.21 10.15 -19.13
CA LEU A 181 2.38 11.47 -19.74
C LEU A 181 3.71 11.63 -20.47
N TRP A 182 4.77 11.01 -19.94
CA TRP A 182 6.11 11.00 -20.56
C TRP A 182 6.91 9.78 -20.11
N THR A 183 7.85 9.35 -20.97
CA THR A 183 8.78 8.28 -20.65
C THR A 183 10.11 8.89 -20.20
N PRO A 184 10.64 8.56 -19.00
CA PRO A 184 11.98 8.98 -18.61
C PRO A 184 13.03 8.40 -19.53
N ASP A 185 14.05 9.20 -19.81
CA ASP A 185 15.23 8.78 -20.61
C ASP A 185 16.23 8.01 -19.72
N ALA A 186 15.76 6.97 -19.07
CA ALA A 186 16.57 6.12 -18.22
C ALA A 186 17.23 5.01 -19.05
N PRO A 187 18.54 4.74 -18.85
CA PRO A 187 19.23 3.66 -19.56
C PRO A 187 18.55 2.30 -19.39
N ASP A 188 18.51 1.54 -20.47
CA ASP A 188 17.93 0.20 -20.47
C ASP A 188 18.84 -0.81 -19.77
N GLY A 189 18.21 -1.81 -19.12
CA GLY A 189 18.91 -2.87 -18.42
C GLY A 189 17.95 -3.98 -17.94
N PRO A 190 18.47 -5.13 -17.49
CA PRO A 190 17.63 -6.28 -17.13
C PRO A 190 16.63 -5.97 -16.00
N VAL A 191 17.04 -5.26 -14.93
CA VAL A 191 16.14 -4.94 -13.81
C VAL A 191 15.11 -3.90 -14.23
N ARG A 192 15.51 -2.88 -15.02
CA ARG A 192 14.55 -1.92 -15.58
C ARG A 192 13.49 -2.63 -16.42
N ARG A 193 13.90 -3.51 -17.34
CA ARG A 193 12.94 -4.29 -18.16
C ARG A 193 12.00 -5.13 -17.31
N LEU A 194 12.52 -5.81 -16.27
CA LEU A 194 11.71 -6.58 -15.33
C LEU A 194 10.70 -5.67 -14.61
N THR A 195 11.16 -4.51 -14.12
CA THR A 195 10.30 -3.54 -13.43
C THR A 195 9.17 -3.06 -14.34
N VAL A 196 9.48 -2.68 -15.57
CA VAL A 196 8.48 -2.23 -16.55
C VAL A 196 7.50 -3.34 -16.89
N ALA A 197 7.97 -4.60 -17.02
CA ALA A 197 7.09 -5.74 -17.26
C ALA A 197 6.13 -6.02 -16.09
N ILE A 198 6.63 -5.96 -14.84
CA ILE A 198 5.79 -6.09 -13.64
C ILE A 198 4.74 -4.99 -13.59
N LEU A 199 5.12 -3.75 -13.87
CA LEU A 199 4.18 -2.62 -13.88
C LEU A 199 3.17 -2.71 -15.03
N ALA A 200 3.55 -3.21 -16.18
CA ALA A 200 2.63 -3.43 -17.29
C ALA A 200 1.57 -4.50 -16.97
N ALA A 201 1.95 -5.51 -16.19
CA ALA A 201 1.06 -6.60 -15.80
C ALA A 201 0.14 -6.24 -14.61
N GLY A 202 0.58 -5.37 -13.68
CA GLY A 202 -0.09 -5.21 -12.39
C GLY A 202 -0.29 -3.79 -11.89
N SER A 203 0.07 -2.73 -12.64
CA SER A 203 -0.16 -1.38 -12.16
C SER A 203 -1.57 -0.88 -12.45
N SER A 204 -2.13 -0.14 -11.50
CA SER A 204 -3.45 0.46 -11.62
C SER A 204 -3.35 1.92 -12.08
N ARG A 205 -3.96 2.23 -13.24
CA ARG A 205 -4.06 3.60 -13.73
C ARG A 205 -4.94 4.41 -12.77
N GLY A 206 -4.46 5.59 -12.38
CA GLY A 206 -5.14 6.43 -11.39
C GLY A 206 -4.63 6.29 -9.97
N ALA A 207 -3.67 5.41 -9.71
CA ALA A 207 -3.14 5.08 -8.39
C ALA A 207 -1.77 5.74 -8.09
N ALA A 208 -1.50 6.95 -8.61
CA ALA A 208 -0.22 7.60 -8.38
C ALA A 208 -0.18 8.41 -7.08
N PHE A 209 -1.21 9.20 -6.74
CA PHE A 209 -1.18 10.10 -5.59
C PHE A 209 -2.21 9.71 -4.50
N PRO A 210 -1.78 9.62 -3.22
CA PRO A 210 -0.41 9.56 -2.73
C PRO A 210 0.24 8.22 -3.08
N SER A 211 1.58 8.12 -3.13
CA SER A 211 2.21 6.83 -3.41
C SER A 211 1.92 5.80 -2.34
N SER A 212 1.18 4.74 -2.69
CA SER A 212 0.95 3.62 -1.78
C SER A 212 2.24 2.84 -1.48
N HIS A 213 3.16 2.76 -2.45
CA HIS A 213 4.48 2.16 -2.24
C HIS A 213 5.21 2.87 -1.09
N MET A 214 5.21 4.19 -1.10
CA MET A 214 5.86 4.98 -0.07
C MET A 214 5.11 4.92 1.26
N ALA A 215 3.77 5.06 1.24
CA ALA A 215 2.95 5.01 2.45
C ALA A 215 3.14 3.70 3.22
N VAL A 216 3.08 2.57 2.50
CA VAL A 216 3.20 1.25 3.10
C VAL A 216 4.63 0.96 3.54
N THR A 217 5.65 1.32 2.74
CA THR A 217 7.05 1.08 3.11
C THR A 217 7.46 1.92 4.33
N VAL A 218 7.03 3.16 4.42
CA VAL A 218 7.30 4.02 5.59
C VAL A 218 6.55 3.52 6.81
N ALA A 219 5.27 3.16 6.69
CA ALA A 219 4.53 2.56 7.80
C ALA A 219 5.22 1.28 8.30
N GLN A 220 5.64 0.41 7.37
CA GLN A 220 6.41 -0.80 7.69
C GLN A 220 7.72 -0.48 8.40
N THR A 221 8.44 0.54 7.95
CA THR A 221 9.72 0.97 8.55
C THR A 221 9.51 1.44 9.99
N VAL A 222 8.50 2.26 10.25
CA VAL A 222 8.14 2.72 11.62
C VAL A 222 7.79 1.53 12.52
N MET A 223 6.98 0.60 12.02
CA MET A 223 6.61 -0.61 12.77
C MET A 223 7.83 -1.50 13.02
N ALA A 224 8.73 -1.60 12.04
CA ALA A 224 9.97 -2.36 12.20
C ALA A 224 10.91 -1.72 13.22
N PHE A 225 11.06 -0.40 13.27
CA PHE A 225 11.82 0.26 14.34
C PHE A 225 11.28 -0.10 15.74
N ARG A 226 9.98 -0.26 15.88
CA ARG A 226 9.34 -0.63 17.15
C ARG A 226 9.56 -2.09 17.53
N TRP A 227 9.49 -3.02 16.56
CA TRP A 227 9.43 -4.45 16.83
C TRP A 227 10.67 -5.23 16.38
N GLN A 228 11.42 -4.72 15.42
CA GLN A 228 12.60 -5.33 14.79
C GLN A 228 13.62 -4.24 14.44
N PRO A 229 14.23 -3.53 15.40
CA PRO A 229 14.96 -2.27 15.16
C PRO A 229 16.12 -2.39 14.16
N LYS A 230 16.83 -3.52 14.13
CA LYS A 230 17.88 -3.76 13.12
C LYS A 230 17.32 -3.80 11.70
N LEU A 231 16.16 -4.45 11.53
CA LEU A 231 15.47 -4.50 10.25
C LEU A 231 14.85 -3.13 9.90
N GLY A 232 14.40 -2.37 10.90
CA GLY A 232 13.93 -1.00 10.74
C GLY A 232 14.96 -0.08 10.10
N ALA A 233 16.23 -0.19 10.50
CA ALA A 233 17.31 0.59 9.88
C ALA A 233 17.54 0.22 8.40
N ILE A 234 17.47 -1.08 8.07
CA ILE A 234 17.54 -1.54 6.68
C ILE A 234 16.36 -1.01 5.87
N LEU A 235 15.15 -1.10 6.43
CA LEU A 235 13.94 -0.65 5.75
C LEU A 235 13.90 0.87 5.58
N ALA A 236 14.53 1.65 6.44
CA ALA A 236 14.69 3.08 6.24
C ALA A 236 15.48 3.38 4.97
N LEU A 237 16.59 2.68 4.75
CA LEU A 237 17.35 2.78 3.50
C LEU A 237 16.52 2.30 2.29
N VAL A 238 15.81 1.17 2.43
CA VAL A 238 14.92 0.65 1.39
C VAL A 238 13.83 1.67 1.06
N SER A 239 13.23 2.35 2.04
CA SER A 239 12.22 3.39 1.80
C SER A 239 12.77 4.54 0.93
N VAL A 240 14.00 4.98 1.19
CA VAL A 240 14.66 6.00 0.36
C VAL A 240 14.84 5.49 -1.07
N LEU A 241 15.35 4.26 -1.23
CA LEU A 241 15.56 3.66 -2.56
C LEU A 241 14.25 3.44 -3.31
N VAL A 242 13.18 3.02 -2.63
CA VAL A 242 11.83 2.92 -3.22
C VAL A 242 11.36 4.28 -3.72
N GLY A 243 11.47 5.33 -2.90
CA GLY A 243 11.03 6.67 -3.25
C GLY A 243 11.81 7.25 -4.43
N VAL A 244 13.15 7.24 -4.36
CA VAL A 244 14.00 7.77 -5.42
C VAL A 244 13.86 6.92 -6.71
N GLY A 245 13.81 5.60 -6.58
CA GLY A 245 13.63 4.68 -7.71
C GLY A 245 12.29 4.87 -8.42
N ALA A 246 11.20 5.10 -7.67
CA ALA A 246 9.89 5.38 -8.25
C ALA A 246 9.85 6.68 -9.06
N VAL A 247 10.52 7.74 -8.57
CA VAL A 247 10.62 9.02 -9.28
C VAL A 247 11.57 8.91 -10.48
N TYR A 248 12.73 8.28 -10.31
CA TYR A 248 13.70 8.04 -11.37
C TYR A 248 13.11 7.24 -12.54
N GLY A 249 12.35 6.18 -12.22
CA GLY A 249 11.66 5.35 -13.21
C GLY A 249 10.45 6.03 -13.87
N GLY A 250 10.09 7.25 -13.42
CA GLY A 250 8.92 7.98 -13.92
C GLY A 250 7.59 7.35 -13.53
N PHE A 251 7.56 6.53 -12.49
CA PHE A 251 6.35 5.86 -12.03
C PHE A 251 5.48 6.78 -11.17
N HIS A 252 6.11 7.74 -10.49
CA HIS A 252 5.48 8.67 -9.57
C HIS A 252 6.06 10.09 -9.68
N TYR A 253 5.26 11.07 -9.31
CA TYR A 253 5.73 12.43 -9.03
C TYR A 253 6.51 12.45 -7.71
N GLY A 254 7.40 13.43 -7.52
CA GLY A 254 8.11 13.61 -6.24
C GLY A 254 7.15 13.93 -5.09
N VAL A 255 6.10 14.70 -5.35
CA VAL A 255 5.06 15.01 -4.35
C VAL A 255 4.25 13.79 -3.93
N ASP A 256 4.08 12.77 -4.80
CA ASP A 256 3.42 11.52 -4.44
C ASP A 256 4.19 10.79 -3.33
N MET A 257 5.53 10.83 -3.43
CA MET A 257 6.43 10.21 -2.45
C MET A 257 6.33 10.89 -1.10
N ILE A 258 6.33 12.22 -1.07
CA ILE A 258 6.22 12.99 0.17
C ILE A 258 4.86 12.75 0.82
N ALA A 259 3.77 12.85 0.04
CA ALA A 259 2.42 12.61 0.54
C ALA A 259 2.27 11.17 1.06
N GLY A 260 2.80 10.18 0.34
CA GLY A 260 2.82 8.79 0.77
C GLY A 260 3.60 8.59 2.06
N ALA A 261 4.81 9.17 2.17
CA ALA A 261 5.62 9.09 3.38
C ALA A 261 4.91 9.68 4.60
N LEU A 262 4.31 10.86 4.46
CA LEU A 262 3.52 11.49 5.52
C LEU A 262 2.34 10.64 5.94
N LEU A 263 1.61 10.07 4.99
CA LEU A 263 0.51 9.15 5.27
C LEU A 263 1.00 7.92 6.05
N GLY A 264 2.10 7.31 5.63
CA GLY A 264 2.71 6.17 6.31
C GLY A 264 3.13 6.48 7.76
N LEU A 265 3.74 7.65 7.99
CA LEU A 265 4.11 8.12 9.33
C LEU A 265 2.89 8.33 10.21
N VAL A 266 1.85 9.00 9.69
CA VAL A 266 0.61 9.29 10.43
C VAL A 266 -0.10 7.99 10.81
N VAL A 267 -0.25 7.06 9.88
CA VAL A 267 -0.94 5.79 10.10
C VAL A 267 -0.19 4.93 11.13
N ALA A 268 1.11 4.74 10.95
CA ALA A 268 1.90 3.94 11.88
C ALA A 268 1.97 4.60 13.27
N GLY A 269 2.13 5.92 13.33
CA GLY A 269 2.08 6.69 14.57
C GLY A 269 0.74 6.51 15.29
N ALA A 270 -0.37 6.60 14.58
CA ALA A 270 -1.72 6.38 15.15
C ALA A 270 -1.85 4.97 15.74
N VAL A 271 -1.38 3.94 15.03
CA VAL A 271 -1.43 2.55 15.53
C VAL A 271 -0.60 2.38 16.80
N LEU A 272 0.57 3.02 16.90
CA LEU A 272 1.44 2.94 18.07
C LEU A 272 0.93 3.73 19.27
N LEU A 273 0.22 4.84 19.05
CA LEU A 273 -0.36 5.69 20.12
C LEU A 273 -1.61 5.09 20.75
N VAL A 274 -2.36 4.27 20.01
CA VAL A 274 -3.56 3.61 20.56
C VAL A 274 -3.15 2.51 21.55
N ARG A 275 -3.77 2.53 22.74
CA ARG A 275 -3.65 1.45 23.74
C ARG A 275 -4.54 0.28 23.32
N TRP A 276 -3.95 -0.70 22.65
CA TRP A 276 -4.64 -1.93 22.28
C TRP A 276 -4.73 -2.86 23.49
N ASN A 277 -5.90 -3.43 23.72
CA ASN A 277 -6.05 -4.50 24.72
C ASN A 277 -5.27 -5.74 24.23
N ASP A 278 -4.55 -6.36 25.14
CA ASP A 278 -3.85 -7.61 24.84
C ASP A 278 -4.91 -8.69 24.61
N GLU A 279 -5.00 -9.16 23.36
CA GLU A 279 -5.71 -10.37 23.05
C GLU A 279 -4.82 -11.54 23.48
N GLY A 280 -5.19 -12.21 24.57
CA GLY A 280 -4.54 -13.42 25.04
C GLY A 280 -4.65 -14.60 24.04
#